data_2954d1d5f79e43b7bacaf30d0e88d2f4
#
_entry.id   2954d1d5f79e43b7bacaf30d0e88d2f4
#
_cell.length_a   1.000
_cell.length_b   1.000
_cell.length_c   1.000
_cell.angle_alpha   90.00
_cell.angle_beta   90.00
_cell.angle_gamma   90.00
#
_symmetry.space_group_name_H-M   'P 1'
#
loop_
_entity.id
_entity.type
_entity.pdbx_description
1 polymer ?
#
loop_
_entity_poly.entity_id
_entity_poly.type
_entity_poly.pdbx_seq_one_letter_code
_entity_poly.pdbx_strand_id
1 'polypeptide(L)'
;PAVSLYNLREGNRDMNMGKSNQILIWEELGDSKSLALTYNNTSLYTWGFLDLEKDGPTVIEVPPGVLGALNDMYFRYMEDIGAAGPDKGKGGKYLVLPPGYEGDVPDGYFVVRSQTYGVWNFMRGYVKKGAKEATQRIKGKLKVYPLAKKDNPPETLFTNMSGLAAYKTIPPNDFSFYESLDKLIQEEPIEFLDPVTRGQIAAIGIVKGKPFSPDDRMRKILTDAVAIGNAYARANTVFPRDP
;
A
#
# COMPACT_ATOMS: atom_id res chain seq x y z
N PRO A 1 -5.53 -6.15 8.06
CA PRO A 1 -4.86 -5.03 7.34
C PRO A 1 -4.25 -5.48 6.00
N ALA A 2 -3.42 -6.54 5.96
CA ALA A 2 -2.74 -7.01 4.74
C ALA A 2 -3.73 -7.35 3.60
N VAL A 3 -4.79 -8.11 3.88
CA VAL A 3 -5.84 -8.43 2.89
C VAL A 3 -6.56 -7.17 2.39
N SER A 4 -6.77 -6.18 3.26
CA SER A 4 -7.37 -4.90 2.83
C SER A 4 -6.46 -4.17 1.85
N LEU A 5 -5.15 -4.13 2.13
CA LEU A 5 -4.17 -3.49 1.26
C LEU A 5 -4.03 -4.24 -0.08
N TYR A 6 -4.02 -5.57 -0.02
CA TYR A 6 -4.04 -6.41 -1.22
C TYR A 6 -5.26 -6.11 -2.10
N ASN A 7 -6.46 -6.09 -1.53
CA ASN A 7 -7.69 -5.80 -2.28
C ASN A 7 -7.72 -4.36 -2.81
N LEU A 8 -7.12 -3.39 -2.11
CA LEU A 8 -6.96 -2.03 -2.60
C LEU A 8 -6.09 -2.01 -3.85
N ARG A 9 -4.96 -2.73 -3.84
CA ARG A 9 -4.07 -2.86 -5.00
C ARG A 9 -4.79 -3.53 -6.19
N GLU A 10 -5.47 -4.64 -5.94
CA GLU A 10 -6.21 -5.35 -6.98
C GLU A 10 -7.37 -4.50 -7.54
N GLY A 11 -8.09 -3.77 -6.68
CA GLY A 11 -9.09 -2.82 -7.13
C GLY A 11 -8.53 -1.72 -8.06
N ASN A 12 -7.30 -1.27 -7.82
CA ASN A 12 -6.61 -0.36 -8.73
C ASN A 12 -6.29 -1.05 -10.07
N ARG A 13 -5.83 -2.30 -10.04
CA ARG A 13 -5.55 -3.10 -11.24
C ARG A 13 -6.79 -3.33 -12.08
N ASP A 14 -7.91 -3.68 -11.45
CA ASP A 14 -9.22 -3.88 -12.12
C ASP A 14 -9.70 -2.63 -12.88
N MET A 15 -9.33 -1.44 -12.38
CA MET A 15 -9.63 -0.15 -13.00
C MET A 15 -8.53 0.34 -13.97
N ASN A 16 -7.57 -0.50 -14.35
CA ASN A 16 -6.40 -0.13 -15.16
C ASN A 16 -5.53 0.99 -14.53
N MET A 17 -5.50 1.08 -13.22
CA MET A 17 -4.74 2.07 -12.44
C MET A 17 -3.64 1.42 -11.60
N GLY A 18 -3.13 0.26 -12.00
CA GLY A 18 -2.20 -0.56 -11.23
C GLY A 18 -0.75 -0.58 -11.75
N LYS A 19 -0.32 0.41 -12.56
CA LYS A 19 1.08 0.47 -13.01
C LYS A 19 1.97 0.94 -11.86
N SER A 20 3.18 0.40 -11.75
CA SER A 20 4.12 0.72 -10.68
C SER A 20 4.64 2.17 -10.68
N ASN A 21 4.57 2.86 -11.83
CA ASN A 21 4.87 4.29 -11.96
C ASN A 21 3.60 5.17 -11.99
N GLN A 22 2.46 4.64 -11.55
CA GLN A 22 1.18 5.37 -11.54
C GLN A 22 0.83 5.81 -10.13
N ILE A 23 0.50 7.10 -10.00
CA ILE A 23 0.07 7.72 -8.76
C ILE A 23 -1.40 8.13 -8.88
N LEU A 24 -2.20 7.66 -7.97
CA LEU A 24 -3.57 8.12 -7.79
C LEU A 24 -3.53 9.36 -6.92
N ILE A 25 -4.19 10.44 -7.37
CA ILE A 25 -4.19 11.73 -6.69
C ILE A 25 -5.62 12.25 -6.55
N TRP A 26 -5.99 12.73 -5.38
CA TRP A 26 -7.19 13.53 -5.18
C TRP A 26 -6.80 14.99 -5.36
N GLU A 27 -7.23 15.60 -6.43
CA GLU A 27 -6.93 17.00 -6.77
C GLU A 27 -7.85 18.00 -6.07
N GLU A 28 -8.90 17.47 -5.42
CA GLU A 28 -9.85 18.22 -4.60
C GLU A 28 -9.79 17.72 -3.16
N LEU A 29 -10.17 18.60 -2.24
CA LEU A 29 -10.30 18.22 -0.82
C LEU A 29 -11.45 17.25 -0.63
N GLY A 30 -11.29 16.36 0.34
CA GLY A 30 -12.32 15.38 0.68
C GLY A 30 -13.62 16.01 1.12
N ASP A 31 -14.71 15.39 0.74
CA ASP A 31 -16.07 15.74 1.14
C ASP A 31 -16.76 14.55 1.84
N SER A 32 -18.01 14.72 2.24
CA SER A 32 -18.81 13.68 2.90
C SER A 32 -19.13 12.45 2.04
N LYS A 33 -18.85 12.50 0.73
CA LYS A 33 -19.03 11.38 -0.20
C LYS A 33 -17.79 10.49 -0.29
N SER A 34 -16.67 10.96 0.26
CA SER A 34 -15.41 10.20 0.27
C SER A 34 -15.51 9.04 1.26
N LEU A 35 -15.54 7.80 0.77
CA LEU A 35 -15.68 6.59 1.57
C LEU A 35 -14.30 6.07 2.03
N ALA A 36 -13.59 6.87 2.81
CA ALA A 36 -12.35 6.44 3.45
C ALA A 36 -12.41 6.72 4.94
N LEU A 37 -11.91 5.78 5.76
CA LEU A 37 -11.78 5.98 7.18
C LEU A 37 -10.82 7.14 7.46
N THR A 38 -11.22 8.06 8.35
CA THR A 38 -10.38 9.18 8.77
C THR A 38 -9.91 10.12 7.64
N TYR A 39 -10.62 10.16 6.52
CA TYR A 39 -10.32 11.09 5.43
C TYR A 39 -10.50 12.52 5.93
N ASN A 40 -9.49 13.38 5.74
CA ASN A 40 -9.59 14.78 6.12
C ASN A 40 -9.81 15.69 4.91
N ASN A 41 -10.32 16.89 5.16
CA ASN A 41 -10.58 17.91 4.16
C ASN A 41 -9.53 19.06 4.18
N THR A 42 -8.34 18.80 4.74
CA THR A 42 -7.28 19.82 4.90
C THR A 42 -6.02 19.51 4.10
N SER A 43 -5.95 18.34 3.47
CA SER A 43 -4.83 17.92 2.64
C SER A 43 -5.30 17.15 1.41
N LEU A 44 -4.50 17.15 0.35
CA LEU A 44 -4.69 16.28 -0.79
C LEU A 44 -4.09 14.91 -0.50
N TYR A 45 -4.70 13.86 -1.03
CA TYR A 45 -4.19 12.50 -0.89
C TYR A 45 -3.56 12.03 -2.19
N THR A 46 -2.46 11.27 -2.05
CA THR A 46 -1.87 10.52 -3.15
C THR A 46 -1.47 9.15 -2.67
N TRP A 47 -1.61 8.14 -3.52
CA TRP A 47 -0.99 6.85 -3.29
C TRP A 47 -0.69 6.11 -4.59
N GLY A 48 0.16 5.11 -4.49
CA GLY A 48 0.50 4.19 -5.55
C GLY A 48 1.08 2.92 -4.97
N PHE A 49 1.26 1.92 -5.82
CA PHE A 49 1.91 0.68 -5.44
C PHE A 49 3.16 0.48 -6.29
N LEU A 50 4.28 0.20 -5.65
CA LEU A 50 5.48 -0.24 -6.33
C LEU A 50 5.39 -1.75 -6.56
N ASP A 51 6.06 -2.21 -7.59
CA ASP A 51 6.25 -3.62 -7.92
C ASP A 51 7.76 -3.89 -8.03
N LEU A 52 8.37 -4.22 -6.91
CA LEU A 52 9.82 -4.41 -6.82
C LEU A 52 10.30 -5.73 -7.42
N GLU A 53 9.39 -6.71 -7.63
CA GLU A 53 9.73 -7.94 -8.32
C GLU A 53 9.99 -7.66 -9.80
N LYS A 54 9.15 -6.85 -10.40
CA LYS A 54 9.22 -6.47 -11.81
C LYS A 54 10.26 -5.40 -12.09
N ASP A 55 10.27 -4.34 -11.28
CA ASP A 55 11.01 -3.11 -11.56
C ASP A 55 12.38 -3.07 -10.86
N GLY A 56 12.62 -3.98 -9.90
CA GLY A 56 13.83 -3.96 -9.06
C GLY A 56 13.84 -2.75 -8.12
N PRO A 57 15.03 -2.29 -7.72
CA PRO A 57 15.19 -1.07 -6.93
C PRO A 57 14.46 0.10 -7.56
N THR A 58 13.58 0.75 -6.80
CA THR A 58 12.70 1.79 -7.33
C THR A 58 12.88 3.10 -6.58
N VAL A 59 12.99 4.19 -7.34
CA VAL A 59 13.17 5.54 -6.82
C VAL A 59 11.82 6.24 -6.71
N ILE A 60 11.62 6.93 -5.58
CA ILE A 60 10.53 7.89 -5.38
C ILE A 60 11.18 9.26 -5.15
N GLU A 61 11.03 10.20 -6.10
CA GLU A 61 11.38 11.59 -5.87
C GLU A 61 10.22 12.29 -5.19
N VAL A 62 10.42 12.63 -3.93
CA VAL A 62 9.38 13.21 -3.06
C VAL A 62 9.44 14.74 -3.11
N PRO A 63 8.32 15.44 -3.39
CA PRO A 63 8.28 16.90 -3.35
C PRO A 63 8.32 17.44 -1.92
N PRO A 64 8.75 18.70 -1.71
CA PRO A 64 8.58 19.34 -0.41
C PRO A 64 7.08 19.58 -0.10
N GLY A 65 6.77 19.66 1.20
CA GLY A 65 5.41 19.95 1.66
C GLY A 65 4.44 18.79 1.51
N VAL A 66 4.94 17.57 1.78
CA VAL A 66 4.13 16.37 1.94
C VAL A 66 4.40 15.72 3.30
N LEU A 67 3.51 14.83 3.67
CA LEU A 67 3.61 13.92 4.81
C LEU A 67 3.09 12.56 4.38
N GLY A 68 3.83 11.51 4.59
CA GLY A 68 3.41 10.19 4.17
C GLY A 68 4.24 9.09 4.78
N ALA A 69 3.98 7.87 4.33
CA ALA A 69 4.74 6.69 4.72
C ALA A 69 4.78 5.65 3.60
N LEU A 70 5.75 4.77 3.69
CA LEU A 70 5.84 3.53 2.93
C LEU A 70 5.43 2.37 3.83
N ASN A 71 4.55 1.52 3.33
CA ASN A 71 4.16 0.28 3.97
C ASN A 71 4.40 -0.89 3.04
N ASP A 72 4.83 -2.01 3.61
CA ASP A 72 4.92 -3.26 2.86
C ASP A 72 3.53 -3.89 2.63
N MET A 73 3.45 -4.97 1.83
CA MET A 73 2.16 -5.61 1.52
C MET A 73 1.56 -6.39 2.69
N TYR A 74 2.33 -6.65 3.75
CA TYR A 74 1.79 -7.14 5.02
C TYR A 74 1.22 -6.02 5.90
N PHE A 75 1.17 -4.77 5.37
CA PHE A 75 0.74 -3.54 6.03
C PHE A 75 1.63 -3.17 7.22
N ARG A 76 2.93 -3.46 7.13
CA ARG A 76 3.90 -3.05 8.15
C ARG A 76 4.53 -1.73 7.74
N TYR A 77 4.79 -0.89 8.71
CA TYR A 77 5.53 0.35 8.54
C TYR A 77 6.96 0.08 8.06
N MET A 78 7.42 0.87 7.11
CA MET A 78 8.79 0.80 6.59
C MET A 78 9.56 2.10 6.85
N GLU A 79 9.04 3.24 6.39
CA GLU A 79 9.70 4.54 6.53
C GLU A 79 8.69 5.68 6.36
N ASP A 80 8.91 6.79 7.07
CA ASP A 80 8.18 8.02 6.85
C ASP A 80 8.70 8.80 5.63
N ILE A 81 7.80 9.55 4.98
CA ILE A 81 8.10 10.44 3.86
C ILE A 81 7.69 11.87 4.22
N GLY A 82 8.50 12.83 3.83
CA GLY A 82 8.20 14.24 4.02
C GLY A 82 8.45 14.72 5.46
N ALA A 83 7.51 15.43 6.07
CA ALA A 83 7.77 16.16 7.32
C ALA A 83 8.25 15.29 8.49
N ALA A 84 7.80 14.04 8.58
CA ALA A 84 8.23 13.09 9.59
C ALA A 84 9.43 12.23 9.13
N GLY A 85 9.69 12.19 7.84
CA GLY A 85 10.74 11.37 7.24
C GLY A 85 12.14 11.97 7.31
N PRO A 86 13.13 11.23 6.84
CA PRO A 86 14.54 11.66 6.85
C PRO A 86 14.79 12.92 6.02
N ASP A 87 13.96 13.23 5.03
CA ASP A 87 14.01 14.47 4.24
C ASP A 87 13.48 15.70 5.00
N LYS A 88 12.88 15.52 6.18
CA LYS A 88 12.39 16.61 7.07
C LYS A 88 11.50 17.62 6.33
N GLY A 89 10.68 17.14 5.40
CA GLY A 89 9.77 17.95 4.61
C GLY A 89 10.40 18.80 3.52
N LYS A 90 11.70 18.65 3.27
CA LYS A 90 12.43 19.38 2.20
C LYS A 90 12.27 18.70 0.84
N GLY A 91 11.75 17.49 0.82
CA GLY A 91 11.76 16.61 -0.33
C GLY A 91 13.10 15.90 -0.51
N GLY A 92 13.11 14.86 -1.31
CA GLY A 92 14.31 14.06 -1.54
C GLY A 92 14.04 12.84 -2.38
N LYS A 93 15.08 12.03 -2.57
CA LYS A 93 15.00 10.80 -3.34
C LYS A 93 15.05 9.61 -2.38
N TYR A 94 14.00 8.84 -2.36
CA TYR A 94 13.93 7.58 -1.62
C TYR A 94 14.23 6.44 -2.59
N LEU A 95 15.10 5.52 -2.18
CA LEU A 95 15.40 4.30 -2.94
C LEU A 95 14.86 3.10 -2.18
N VAL A 96 13.81 2.50 -2.74
CA VAL A 96 13.17 1.32 -2.18
C VAL A 96 13.80 0.08 -2.81
N LEU A 97 14.42 -0.75 -1.98
CA LEU A 97 15.11 -1.96 -2.39
C LEU A 97 14.21 -3.19 -2.20
N PRO A 98 14.19 -4.12 -3.16
CA PRO A 98 13.43 -5.36 -3.03
C PRO A 98 13.98 -6.27 -1.92
N PRO A 99 13.20 -7.28 -1.49
CA PRO A 99 13.66 -8.30 -0.57
C PRO A 99 14.97 -8.96 -1.04
N GLY A 100 15.93 -9.11 -0.12
CA GLY A 100 17.21 -9.80 -0.42
C GLY A 100 18.14 -9.07 -1.40
N TYR A 101 17.92 -7.77 -1.67
CA TYR A 101 18.79 -7.03 -2.58
C TYR A 101 20.21 -6.87 -2.04
N GLU A 102 21.19 -7.38 -2.78
CA GLU A 102 22.63 -7.33 -2.47
C GLU A 102 23.44 -6.49 -3.48
N GLY A 103 22.77 -5.87 -4.45
CA GLY A 103 23.43 -5.03 -5.45
C GLY A 103 23.88 -3.68 -4.91
N ASP A 104 24.55 -2.91 -5.77
CA ASP A 104 25.08 -1.59 -5.44
C ASP A 104 23.98 -0.60 -5.06
N VAL A 105 24.24 0.17 -4.00
CA VAL A 105 23.37 1.23 -3.53
C VAL A 105 24.08 2.57 -3.74
N PRO A 106 23.68 3.37 -4.73
CA PRO A 106 24.34 4.64 -5.00
C PRO A 106 24.06 5.67 -3.91
N ASP A 107 24.99 6.60 -3.74
CA ASP A 107 24.84 7.73 -2.82
C ASP A 107 23.70 8.69 -3.24
N GLY A 108 23.21 9.49 -2.29
CA GLY A 108 22.24 10.55 -2.54
C GLY A 108 20.78 10.12 -2.42
N TYR A 109 20.54 8.95 -1.87
CA TYR A 109 19.18 8.42 -1.61
C TYR A 109 18.96 8.16 -0.12
N PHE A 110 17.73 8.36 0.33
CA PHE A 110 17.21 7.75 1.55
C PHE A 110 16.84 6.30 1.23
N VAL A 111 17.60 5.35 1.79
CA VAL A 111 17.46 3.93 1.42
C VAL A 111 16.45 3.25 2.32
N VAL A 112 15.46 2.59 1.70
CA VAL A 112 14.41 1.83 2.39
C VAL A 112 14.45 0.39 1.89
N ARG A 113 14.64 -0.58 2.78
CA ARG A 113 14.67 -2.01 2.44
C ARG A 113 13.30 -2.62 2.68
N SER A 114 12.68 -3.14 1.63
CA SER A 114 11.40 -3.83 1.72
C SER A 114 11.60 -5.30 2.06
N GLN A 115 10.61 -5.85 2.78
CA GLN A 115 10.49 -7.29 3.03
C GLN A 115 9.42 -7.93 2.13
N THR A 116 8.75 -7.13 1.28
CA THR A 116 7.79 -7.57 0.27
C THR A 116 8.11 -6.95 -1.08
N TYR A 117 7.68 -7.59 -2.16
CA TYR A 117 7.85 -7.04 -3.51
C TYR A 117 6.91 -5.87 -3.78
N GLY A 118 5.68 -5.97 -3.30
CA GLY A 118 4.77 -4.84 -3.34
C GLY A 118 5.05 -3.85 -2.21
N VAL A 119 4.94 -2.54 -2.50
CA VAL A 119 5.06 -1.47 -1.50
C VAL A 119 3.98 -0.44 -1.74
N TRP A 120 3.23 -0.12 -0.70
CA TRP A 120 2.26 0.97 -0.71
C TRP A 120 2.92 2.28 -0.37
N ASN A 121 2.87 3.21 -1.30
CA ASN A 121 3.35 4.57 -1.15
C ASN A 121 2.13 5.49 -0.91
N PHE A 122 2.02 6.06 0.27
CA PHE A 122 0.90 6.89 0.66
C PHE A 122 1.39 8.26 1.15
N MET A 123 0.84 9.34 0.58
CA MET A 123 1.23 10.70 0.97
C MET A 123 0.02 11.63 1.06
N ARG A 124 0.16 12.66 1.89
CA ARG A 124 -0.73 13.82 2.01
C ARG A 124 0.03 15.07 1.58
N GLY A 125 -0.53 15.84 0.67
CA GLY A 125 0.00 17.14 0.26
C GLY A 125 -0.59 18.27 1.08
N TYR A 126 0.25 19.13 1.68
CA TYR A 126 -0.22 20.31 2.40
C TYR A 126 -0.82 21.33 1.44
N VAL A 127 -1.99 21.88 1.80
CA VAL A 127 -2.77 22.82 1.00
C VAL A 127 -2.61 24.23 1.60
N LYS A 128 -1.41 24.82 1.49
CA LYS A 128 -1.12 26.16 2.03
C LYS A 128 -1.63 27.28 1.15
N LYS A 129 -1.64 27.09 -0.18
CA LYS A 129 -2.03 28.08 -1.19
C LYS A 129 -3.16 27.58 -2.09
N GLY A 130 -4.02 26.69 -1.55
CA GLY A 130 -5.12 26.07 -2.28
C GLY A 130 -4.77 24.72 -2.92
N ALA A 131 -5.81 23.94 -3.25
CA ALA A 131 -5.67 22.59 -3.79
C ALA A 131 -4.96 22.59 -5.15
N LYS A 132 -5.24 23.57 -6.00
CA LYS A 132 -4.62 23.68 -7.33
C LYS A 132 -3.10 23.81 -7.27
N GLU A 133 -2.57 24.67 -6.38
CA GLU A 133 -1.12 24.81 -6.16
C GLU A 133 -0.51 23.51 -5.65
N ALA A 134 -1.15 22.88 -4.65
CA ALA A 134 -0.68 21.64 -4.08
C ALA A 134 -0.65 20.51 -5.14
N THR A 135 -1.68 20.38 -5.97
CA THR A 135 -1.72 19.46 -7.12
C THR A 135 -0.58 19.71 -8.09
N GLN A 136 -0.38 20.94 -8.51
CA GLN A 136 0.69 21.31 -9.46
C GLN A 136 2.08 20.99 -8.87
N ARG A 137 2.32 21.31 -7.61
CA ARG A 137 3.57 21.02 -6.90
C ARG A 137 3.84 19.52 -6.82
N ILE A 138 2.82 18.74 -6.49
CA ILE A 138 2.94 17.27 -6.41
C ILE A 138 3.20 16.70 -7.81
N LYS A 139 2.35 16.97 -8.78
CA LYS A 139 2.48 16.42 -10.14
C LYS A 139 3.76 16.86 -10.84
N GLY A 140 4.25 18.06 -10.53
CA GLY A 140 5.47 18.58 -11.14
C GLY A 140 6.78 18.01 -10.56
N LYS A 141 6.75 17.39 -9.38
CA LYS A 141 7.98 16.97 -8.67
C LYS A 141 7.97 15.53 -8.17
N LEU A 142 6.80 14.94 -7.94
CA LEU A 142 6.71 13.53 -7.56
C LEU A 142 7.02 12.66 -8.77
N LYS A 143 8.04 11.82 -8.64
CA LYS A 143 8.40 10.84 -9.67
C LYS A 143 8.57 9.47 -9.07
N VAL A 144 8.18 8.45 -9.82
CA VAL A 144 8.37 7.04 -9.46
C VAL A 144 8.92 6.30 -10.68
N TYR A 145 10.10 5.68 -10.52
CA TYR A 145 10.76 4.99 -11.61
C TYR A 145 11.78 3.95 -11.09
N PRO A 146 12.05 2.88 -11.88
CA PRO A 146 13.14 1.94 -11.57
C PRO A 146 14.50 2.63 -11.53
N LEU A 147 15.35 2.30 -10.56
CA LEU A 147 16.72 2.83 -10.46
C LEU A 147 17.52 2.65 -11.76
N ALA A 148 17.32 1.52 -12.42
CA ALA A 148 17.97 1.22 -13.72
C ALA A 148 17.65 2.24 -14.83
N LYS A 149 16.59 3.05 -14.65
CA LYS A 149 16.17 4.09 -15.59
C LYS A 149 16.43 5.51 -15.09
N LYS A 150 17.29 5.68 -14.09
CA LYS A 150 17.55 6.97 -13.42
C LYS A 150 18.05 8.07 -14.38
N ASP A 151 18.76 7.72 -15.43
CA ASP A 151 19.34 8.68 -16.39
C ASP A 151 18.32 9.13 -17.45
N ASN A 152 17.26 8.36 -17.66
CA ASN A 152 16.12 8.71 -18.52
C ASN A 152 14.83 8.12 -17.92
N PRO A 153 14.34 8.68 -16.82
CA PRO A 153 13.20 8.12 -16.10
C PRO A 153 11.91 8.24 -16.93
N PRO A 154 11.09 7.18 -16.97
CA PRO A 154 9.78 7.26 -17.57
C PRO A 154 8.90 8.28 -16.86
N GLU A 155 7.96 8.86 -17.58
CA GLU A 155 6.96 9.75 -17.00
C GLU A 155 6.16 9.05 -15.91
N THR A 156 5.98 9.71 -14.77
CA THR A 156 5.07 9.27 -13.72
C THR A 156 3.64 9.58 -14.14
N LEU A 157 2.80 8.57 -14.18
CA LEU A 157 1.41 8.71 -14.58
C LEU A 157 0.57 9.17 -13.38
N PHE A 158 -0.28 10.16 -13.59
CA PHE A 158 -1.21 10.63 -12.57
C PHE A 158 -2.65 10.39 -12.99
N THR A 159 -3.42 9.80 -12.09
CA THR A 159 -4.87 9.61 -12.28
C THR A 159 -5.62 10.38 -11.21
N ASN A 160 -6.47 11.33 -11.63
CA ASN A 160 -7.32 12.08 -10.71
C ASN A 160 -8.45 11.19 -10.20
N MET A 161 -8.54 11.05 -8.89
CA MET A 161 -9.53 10.26 -8.17
C MET A 161 -10.64 11.10 -7.54
N SER A 162 -10.60 12.42 -7.72
CA SER A 162 -11.61 13.31 -7.16
C SER A 162 -12.98 13.00 -7.75
N GLY A 163 -13.99 12.90 -6.89
CA GLY A 163 -15.37 12.60 -7.30
C GLY A 163 -15.64 11.14 -7.72
N LEU A 164 -14.62 10.27 -7.74
CA LEU A 164 -14.85 8.86 -7.97
C LEU A 164 -15.45 8.22 -6.72
N ALA A 165 -16.55 7.48 -6.93
CA ALA A 165 -17.21 6.70 -5.89
C ALA A 165 -16.28 5.58 -5.39
N ALA A 166 -16.54 5.14 -4.17
CA ALA A 166 -15.79 4.17 -3.41
C ALA A 166 -15.23 3.00 -4.22
N TYR A 167 -13.99 2.68 -3.91
CA TYR A 167 -13.44 1.42 -4.27
C TYR A 167 -13.05 0.59 -3.04
N LYS A 168 -12.68 -0.67 -3.28
CA LYS A 168 -12.59 -1.73 -2.27
C LYS A 168 -11.59 -1.41 -1.15
N THR A 169 -11.99 -0.63 -0.18
CA THR A 169 -11.23 -0.33 1.04
C THR A 169 -11.59 -1.24 2.22
N ILE A 170 -12.70 -1.99 2.10
CA ILE A 170 -13.21 -2.89 3.14
C ILE A 170 -12.84 -4.32 2.76
N PRO A 171 -12.20 -5.10 3.65
CA PRO A 171 -11.91 -6.50 3.38
C PRO A 171 -13.20 -7.30 3.24
N PRO A 172 -13.21 -8.37 2.42
CA PRO A 172 -14.35 -9.26 2.31
C PRO A 172 -14.74 -9.85 3.67
N ASN A 173 -16.03 -10.07 3.86
CA ASN A 173 -16.58 -10.73 5.05
C ASN A 173 -17.16 -12.11 4.70
N ASP A 174 -16.51 -12.80 3.78
CA ASP A 174 -16.86 -14.12 3.29
C ASP A 174 -15.59 -14.90 2.93
N PHE A 175 -15.75 -16.07 2.33
CA PHE A 175 -14.63 -16.95 2.00
C PHE A 175 -13.57 -16.29 1.09
N SER A 176 -13.94 -15.29 0.29
CA SER A 176 -12.99 -14.59 -0.59
C SER A 176 -11.88 -13.83 0.15
N PHE A 177 -12.07 -13.60 1.48
CA PHE A 177 -11.00 -13.12 2.35
C PHE A 177 -9.78 -14.06 2.32
N TYR A 178 -10.01 -15.37 2.41
CA TYR A 178 -8.93 -16.37 2.41
C TYR A 178 -8.35 -16.58 1.01
N GLU A 179 -9.16 -16.43 -0.04
CA GLU A 179 -8.67 -16.45 -1.42
C GLU A 179 -7.73 -15.25 -1.69
N SER A 180 -8.07 -14.08 -1.16
CA SER A 180 -7.19 -12.90 -1.22
C SER A 180 -5.93 -13.08 -0.36
N LEU A 181 -6.06 -13.70 0.82
CA LEU A 181 -4.91 -14.00 1.68
C LEU A 181 -3.96 -15.00 1.00
N ASP A 182 -4.51 -16.06 0.39
CA ASP A 182 -3.69 -17.03 -0.35
C ASP A 182 -2.91 -16.35 -1.46
N LYS A 183 -3.57 -15.56 -2.31
CA LYS A 183 -2.90 -14.83 -3.40
C LYS A 183 -1.78 -13.94 -2.89
N LEU A 184 -2.02 -13.19 -1.81
CA LEU A 184 -0.99 -12.36 -1.17
C LEU A 184 0.21 -13.21 -0.71
N ILE A 185 -0.04 -14.37 -0.07
CA ILE A 185 1.02 -15.29 0.39
C ILE A 185 1.76 -15.91 -0.80
N GLN A 186 1.07 -16.21 -1.91
CA GLN A 186 1.74 -16.74 -3.10
C GLN A 186 2.61 -15.69 -3.80
N GLU A 187 2.27 -14.42 -3.76
CA GLU A 187 3.04 -13.34 -4.37
C GLU A 187 4.24 -12.90 -3.52
N GLU A 188 4.05 -12.73 -2.20
CA GLU A 188 5.04 -12.09 -1.34
C GLU A 188 5.94 -13.08 -0.58
N PRO A 189 7.19 -12.70 -0.25
CA PRO A 189 8.10 -13.54 0.55
C PRO A 189 7.53 -13.83 1.94
N ILE A 190 7.27 -15.09 2.24
CA ILE A 190 6.67 -15.53 3.51
C ILE A 190 7.69 -15.60 4.65
N GLU A 191 8.96 -15.72 4.35
CA GLU A 191 10.05 -15.83 5.33
C GLU A 191 10.19 -14.61 6.24
N PHE A 192 9.69 -13.47 5.81
CA PHE A 192 9.66 -12.23 6.60
C PHE A 192 8.44 -12.11 7.54
N LEU A 193 7.51 -13.05 7.49
CA LEU A 193 6.50 -13.19 8.52
C LEU A 193 7.06 -13.97 9.72
N ASP A 194 6.61 -13.63 10.92
CA ASP A 194 7.00 -14.37 12.11
C ASP A 194 6.52 -15.83 12.07
N PRO A 195 7.23 -16.76 12.74
CA PRO A 195 6.90 -18.19 12.69
C PRO A 195 5.49 -18.53 13.17
N VAL A 196 4.92 -17.78 14.13
CA VAL A 196 3.57 -18.03 14.65
C VAL A 196 2.54 -17.70 13.58
N THR A 197 2.63 -16.52 12.97
CA THR A 197 1.74 -16.12 11.86
C THR A 197 1.84 -17.11 10.70
N ARG A 198 3.05 -17.52 10.31
CA ARG A 198 3.23 -18.53 9.25
C ARG A 198 2.57 -19.85 9.60
N GLY A 199 2.74 -20.31 10.84
CA GLY A 199 2.11 -21.53 11.34
C GLY A 199 0.58 -21.46 11.33
N GLN A 200 0.01 -20.33 11.74
CA GLN A 200 -1.44 -20.09 11.71
C GLN A 200 -1.99 -20.10 10.28
N ILE A 201 -1.32 -19.47 9.34
CA ILE A 201 -1.68 -19.44 7.92
C ILE A 201 -1.61 -20.87 7.33
N ALA A 202 -0.54 -21.60 7.62
CA ALA A 202 -0.38 -22.99 7.17
C ALA A 202 -1.43 -23.94 7.77
N ALA A 203 -1.84 -23.73 9.04
CA ALA A 203 -2.84 -24.54 9.72
C ALA A 203 -4.24 -24.48 9.07
N ILE A 204 -4.55 -23.38 8.35
CA ILE A 204 -5.78 -23.27 7.57
C ILE A 204 -5.64 -23.73 6.12
N GLY A 205 -4.49 -24.29 5.75
CA GLY A 205 -4.21 -24.85 4.43
C GLY A 205 -3.60 -23.89 3.41
N ILE A 206 -3.27 -22.65 3.79
CA ILE A 206 -2.57 -21.71 2.92
C ILE A 206 -1.06 -21.89 3.09
N VAL A 207 -0.40 -22.44 2.06
CA VAL A 207 1.03 -22.73 2.05
C VAL A 207 1.65 -22.20 0.77
N LYS A 208 2.73 -21.39 0.90
CA LYS A 208 3.43 -20.84 -0.28
C LYS A 208 3.88 -21.95 -1.22
N GLY A 209 3.61 -21.79 -2.52
CA GLY A 209 3.92 -22.74 -3.56
C GLY A 209 2.95 -23.93 -3.66
N LYS A 210 1.86 -23.93 -2.90
CA LYS A 210 0.82 -24.97 -2.98
C LYS A 210 -0.54 -24.36 -3.26
N PRO A 211 -1.41 -25.03 -4.04
CA PRO A 211 -2.78 -24.58 -4.24
C PRO A 211 -3.58 -24.56 -2.93
N PHE A 212 -4.33 -23.50 -2.70
CA PHE A 212 -5.29 -23.43 -1.60
C PHE A 212 -6.62 -24.07 -2.04
N SER A 213 -6.85 -25.31 -1.58
CA SER A 213 -8.01 -26.12 -1.96
C SER A 213 -8.64 -26.80 -0.75
N PRO A 214 -9.29 -26.04 0.17
CA PRO A 214 -9.95 -26.61 1.32
C PRO A 214 -11.16 -27.48 0.91
N ASP A 215 -11.39 -28.57 1.63
CA ASP A 215 -12.60 -29.37 1.50
C ASP A 215 -13.86 -28.58 1.95
N ASP A 216 -15.04 -29.14 1.70
CA ASP A 216 -16.32 -28.48 2.05
C ASP A 216 -16.45 -28.17 3.53
N ARG A 217 -15.94 -29.07 4.39
CA ARG A 217 -15.94 -28.87 5.85
C ARG A 217 -15.06 -27.67 6.23
N MET A 218 -13.84 -27.59 5.71
CA MET A 218 -12.91 -26.49 6.01
C MET A 218 -13.42 -25.20 5.40
N ARG A 219 -13.95 -25.22 4.17
CA ARG A 219 -14.56 -24.03 3.54
C ARG A 219 -15.68 -23.46 4.40
N LYS A 220 -16.56 -24.31 4.95
CA LYS A 220 -17.61 -23.87 5.87
C LYS A 220 -17.03 -23.23 7.14
N ILE A 221 -16.06 -23.89 7.78
CA ILE A 221 -15.39 -23.37 8.99
C ILE A 221 -14.79 -22.01 8.73
N LEU A 222 -14.07 -21.84 7.63
CA LEU A 222 -13.41 -20.58 7.28
C LEU A 222 -14.43 -19.48 6.98
N THR A 223 -15.55 -19.79 6.31
CA THR A 223 -16.63 -18.82 6.05
C THR A 223 -17.25 -18.33 7.37
N ASP A 224 -17.52 -19.23 8.29
CA ASP A 224 -18.06 -18.87 9.61
C ASP A 224 -17.02 -18.04 10.41
N ALA A 225 -15.74 -18.45 10.36
CA ALA A 225 -14.65 -17.80 11.09
C ALA A 225 -14.41 -16.34 10.64
N VAL A 226 -14.46 -16.05 9.34
CA VAL A 226 -14.26 -14.67 8.87
C VAL A 226 -15.40 -13.75 9.32
N ALA A 227 -16.65 -14.23 9.31
CA ALA A 227 -17.79 -13.47 9.79
C ALA A 227 -17.68 -13.16 11.29
N ILE A 228 -17.30 -14.16 12.10
CA ILE A 228 -17.07 -14.02 13.55
C ILE A 228 -15.91 -13.06 13.81
N GLY A 229 -14.79 -13.22 13.10
CA GLY A 229 -13.60 -12.36 13.23
C GLY A 229 -13.90 -10.91 12.89
N ASN A 230 -14.69 -10.65 11.86
CA ASN A 230 -15.12 -9.30 11.48
C ASN A 230 -16.03 -8.69 12.57
N ALA A 231 -17.01 -9.44 13.07
CA ALA A 231 -17.88 -8.99 14.17
C ALA A 231 -17.06 -8.66 15.43
N TYR A 232 -16.09 -9.51 15.77
CA TYR A 232 -15.20 -9.29 16.91
C TYR A 232 -14.32 -8.04 16.73
N ALA A 233 -13.73 -7.85 15.55
CA ALA A 233 -12.93 -6.66 15.25
C ALA A 233 -13.75 -5.36 15.39
N ARG A 234 -14.97 -5.36 14.87
CA ARG A 234 -15.90 -4.21 15.00
C ARG A 234 -16.28 -3.94 16.46
N ALA A 235 -16.60 -5.00 17.21
CA ALA A 235 -16.92 -4.86 18.64
C ALA A 235 -15.76 -4.26 19.43
N ASN A 236 -14.53 -4.73 19.19
CA ASN A 236 -13.34 -4.19 19.86
C ASN A 236 -13.01 -2.74 19.48
N THR A 237 -13.41 -2.29 18.29
CA THR A 237 -13.23 -0.89 17.88
C THR A 237 -14.15 0.05 18.69
N VAL A 238 -15.35 -0.41 19.05
CA VAL A 238 -16.36 0.38 19.79
C VAL A 238 -16.21 0.18 21.31
N PHE A 239 -15.89 -1.05 21.72
CA PHE A 239 -15.76 -1.46 23.12
C PHE A 239 -14.40 -2.15 23.32
N PRO A 240 -13.30 -1.39 23.37
CA PRO A 240 -11.98 -1.97 23.62
C PRO A 240 -11.97 -2.64 25.00
N ARG A 241 -11.42 -3.86 25.08
CA ARG A 241 -11.32 -4.60 26.35
C ARG A 241 -10.25 -4.03 27.27
N ASP A 242 -9.22 -3.42 26.69
CA ASP A 242 -8.17 -2.71 27.39
C ASP A 242 -8.21 -1.24 26.97
N PRO A 243 -8.37 -0.29 27.92
CA PRO A 243 -8.42 1.14 27.63
C PRO A 243 -7.06 1.72 27.21
#